data_01ee90cf04a428cea2b94f601a5f817a
#
_entry.id   01ee90cf04a428cea2b94f601a5f817a
#
_cell.length_a   1.000
_cell.length_b   1.000
_cell.length_c   1.000
_cell.angle_alpha   90.00
_cell.angle_beta   90.00
_cell.angle_gamma   90.00
#
_symmetry.space_group_name_H-M   'P 1'
#
loop_
_entity.id
_entity.type
_entity.pdbx_description
1 polymer ?
#
loop_
_entity_poly.entity_id
_entity_poly.type
_entity_poly.pdbx_seq_one_letter_code
_entity_poly.pdbx_strand_id
1 'polypeptide(L)'
;DTPGHVDFNYEVSRSLAACDGAILVVDAAQGIEAQTLANVYMALDHDLEVIPVINKVDLPSAEPERVINEIEDVIGLEAQDAPQISAKTGLNVDQVLEQVVAKIPAPTGDADAPLKALIFDSIYDSYKGAIVFCRMVDGKVRKGTTIRMMATGFVAEVVEVGYFGAGQFIPCEELTAGMVGYITASI
;
A
#
# COMPACT_ATOMS: atom_id res chain seq x y z
N ASP A 1 3.06 -2.34 4.08
CA ASP A 1 3.83 -3.57 4.25
C ASP A 1 2.90 -4.77 4.24
N THR A 2 3.20 -5.77 3.42
CA THR A 2 2.36 -6.97 3.28
C THR A 2 3.10 -8.17 3.85
N PRO A 3 2.40 -9.07 4.58
CA PRO A 3 3.01 -10.29 5.06
C PRO A 3 3.51 -11.14 3.90
N GLY A 4 4.73 -11.65 4.01
CA GLY A 4 5.33 -12.52 2.98
C GLY A 4 4.87 -14.00 3.06
N HIS A 5 3.81 -14.38 3.75
CA HIS A 5 3.41 -15.78 3.93
C HIS A 5 2.18 -16.15 3.12
N VAL A 6 2.14 -17.37 2.55
CA VAL A 6 1.06 -17.85 1.64
C VAL A 6 -0.33 -17.76 2.26
N ASP A 7 -0.41 -17.86 3.57
CA ASP A 7 -1.69 -17.86 4.31
C ASP A 7 -2.37 -16.48 4.34
N PHE A 8 -1.67 -15.40 3.92
CA PHE A 8 -2.17 -14.03 3.98
C PHE A 8 -2.56 -13.43 2.62
N ASN A 9 -2.78 -14.24 1.59
CA ASN A 9 -3.13 -13.78 0.24
C ASN A 9 -4.35 -12.86 0.21
N TYR A 10 -5.34 -13.10 1.07
CA TYR A 10 -6.55 -12.30 1.13
C TYR A 10 -6.27 -10.88 1.69
N GLU A 11 -5.46 -10.77 2.74
CA GLU A 11 -5.06 -9.49 3.32
C GLU A 11 -4.15 -8.70 2.36
N VAL A 12 -3.25 -9.40 1.66
CA VAL A 12 -2.40 -8.80 0.63
C VAL A 12 -3.24 -8.22 -0.50
N SER A 13 -4.19 -8.98 -1.05
CA SER A 13 -5.08 -8.53 -2.13
C SER A 13 -5.90 -7.29 -1.72
N ARG A 14 -6.44 -7.28 -0.50
CA ARG A 14 -7.20 -6.13 0.02
C ARG A 14 -6.32 -4.88 0.17
N SER A 15 -5.10 -5.04 0.66
CA SER A 15 -4.15 -3.95 0.79
C SER A 15 -3.74 -3.39 -0.57
N LEU A 16 -3.48 -4.26 -1.55
CA LEU A 16 -3.14 -3.86 -2.92
C LEU A 16 -4.26 -3.08 -3.59
N ALA A 17 -5.52 -3.44 -3.35
CA ALA A 17 -6.68 -2.70 -3.88
C ALA A 17 -6.75 -1.23 -3.40
N ALA A 18 -6.05 -0.90 -2.31
CA ALA A 18 -5.97 0.46 -1.78
C ALA A 18 -4.71 1.23 -2.23
N CYS A 19 -3.85 0.62 -3.06
CA CYS A 19 -2.59 1.20 -3.52
C CYS A 19 -2.68 1.71 -4.97
N ASP A 20 -1.81 2.65 -5.32
CA ASP A 20 -1.60 3.14 -6.69
C ASP A 20 -0.33 2.55 -7.32
N GLY A 21 0.52 1.93 -6.51
CA GLY A 21 1.73 1.24 -6.94
C GLY A 21 2.29 0.36 -5.85
N ALA A 22 3.29 -0.44 -6.18
CA ALA A 22 3.94 -1.38 -5.27
C ALA A 22 5.46 -1.33 -5.44
N ILE A 23 6.18 -1.48 -4.34
CA ILE A 23 7.63 -1.66 -4.33
C ILE A 23 7.90 -3.15 -4.15
N LEU A 24 8.56 -3.76 -5.13
CA LEU A 24 9.01 -5.14 -5.06
C LEU A 24 10.43 -5.19 -4.48
N VAL A 25 10.55 -5.53 -3.21
CA VAL A 25 11.85 -5.63 -2.54
C VAL A 25 12.39 -7.05 -2.67
N VAL A 26 13.51 -7.22 -3.37
CA VAL A 26 14.18 -8.51 -3.58
C VAL A 26 15.53 -8.53 -2.87
N ASP A 27 15.83 -9.63 -2.22
CA ASP A 27 17.11 -9.85 -1.54
C ASP A 27 18.24 -10.11 -2.55
N ALA A 28 19.31 -9.32 -2.50
CA ALA A 28 20.45 -9.42 -3.43
C ALA A 28 21.21 -10.77 -3.34
N ALA A 29 21.07 -11.50 -2.23
CA ALA A 29 21.72 -12.80 -2.06
C ALA A 29 20.79 -13.97 -2.42
N GLN A 30 19.50 -13.87 -2.04
CA GLN A 30 18.54 -14.97 -2.23
C GLN A 30 17.87 -14.93 -3.61
N GLY A 31 17.60 -13.73 -4.15
CA GLY A 31 16.86 -13.56 -5.41
C GLY A 31 15.34 -13.71 -5.22
N ILE A 32 14.67 -14.19 -6.27
CA ILE A 32 13.22 -14.33 -6.29
C ILE A 32 12.79 -15.64 -5.64
N GLU A 33 11.92 -15.55 -4.65
CA GLU A 33 11.26 -16.69 -4.03
C GLU A 33 9.86 -16.90 -4.62
N ALA A 34 9.32 -18.12 -4.50
CA ALA A 34 7.98 -18.45 -5.03
C ALA A 34 6.88 -17.52 -4.51
N GLN A 35 7.02 -17.05 -3.29
CA GLN A 35 6.13 -16.11 -2.64
C GLN A 35 6.21 -14.71 -3.22
N THR A 36 7.42 -14.27 -3.57
CA THR A 36 7.65 -13.00 -4.28
C THR A 36 6.86 -12.98 -5.59
N LEU A 37 6.92 -14.07 -6.35
CA LEU A 37 6.16 -14.23 -7.59
C LEU A 37 4.64 -14.11 -7.39
N ALA A 38 4.10 -14.83 -6.39
CA ALA A 38 2.66 -14.79 -6.11
C ALA A 38 2.19 -13.36 -5.77
N ASN A 39 2.95 -12.63 -4.96
CA ASN A 39 2.62 -11.25 -4.58
C ASN A 39 2.74 -10.27 -5.75
N VAL A 40 3.75 -10.43 -6.61
CA VAL A 40 3.92 -9.60 -7.80
C VAL A 40 2.77 -9.80 -8.77
N TYR A 41 2.38 -11.04 -9.07
CA TYR A 41 1.24 -11.30 -9.94
C TYR A 41 -0.05 -10.72 -9.37
N MET A 42 -0.28 -10.79 -8.06
CA MET A 42 -1.42 -10.09 -7.45
C MET A 42 -1.36 -8.57 -7.64
N ALA A 43 -0.19 -7.95 -7.53
CA ALA A 43 -0.04 -6.51 -7.77
C ALA A 43 -0.33 -6.15 -9.23
N LEU A 44 0.15 -6.95 -10.18
CA LEU A 44 -0.11 -6.78 -11.62
C LEU A 44 -1.60 -7.01 -11.96
N ASP A 45 -2.26 -7.97 -11.33
CA ASP A 45 -3.70 -8.20 -11.48
C ASP A 45 -4.55 -7.02 -11.00
N HIS A 46 -4.01 -6.19 -10.09
CA HIS A 46 -4.60 -4.93 -9.64
C HIS A 46 -4.20 -3.71 -10.48
N ASP A 47 -3.50 -3.93 -11.61
CA ASP A 47 -3.04 -2.85 -12.51
C ASP A 47 -2.08 -1.86 -11.82
N LEU A 48 -1.32 -2.32 -10.83
CA LEU A 48 -0.39 -1.47 -10.10
C LEU A 48 0.94 -1.33 -10.85
N GLU A 49 1.50 -0.12 -10.81
CA GLU A 49 2.90 0.10 -11.17
C GLU A 49 3.80 -0.58 -10.14
N VAL A 50 4.68 -1.48 -10.59
CA VAL A 50 5.59 -2.25 -9.71
C VAL A 50 7.03 -1.80 -9.92
N ILE A 51 7.64 -1.28 -8.87
CA ILE A 51 9.03 -0.81 -8.87
C ILE A 51 9.92 -1.86 -8.22
N PRO A 52 10.81 -2.55 -8.95
CA PRO A 52 11.77 -3.47 -8.36
C PRO A 52 12.86 -2.70 -7.58
N VAL A 53 13.26 -3.26 -6.44
CA VAL A 53 14.32 -2.73 -5.56
C VAL A 53 15.18 -3.90 -5.08
N ILE A 54 16.48 -3.81 -5.24
CA ILE A 54 17.44 -4.83 -4.82
C ILE A 54 17.98 -4.46 -3.44
N ASN A 55 17.61 -5.21 -2.42
CA ASN A 55 17.98 -4.92 -1.03
C ASN A 55 19.10 -5.85 -0.53
N LYS A 56 19.74 -5.46 0.56
CA LYS A 56 20.84 -6.16 1.23
C LYS A 56 22.12 -6.26 0.41
N VAL A 57 22.42 -5.23 -0.39
CA VAL A 57 23.65 -5.18 -1.19
C VAL A 57 24.92 -5.07 -0.33
N ASP A 58 24.76 -4.80 0.97
CA ASP A 58 25.84 -4.78 1.96
C ASP A 58 26.33 -6.20 2.37
N LEU A 59 25.62 -7.25 1.99
CA LEU A 59 26.02 -8.63 2.30
C LEU A 59 27.18 -9.09 1.41
N PRO A 60 28.17 -9.83 1.93
CA PRO A 60 29.25 -10.39 1.12
C PRO A 60 28.79 -11.38 0.04
N SER A 61 27.61 -11.97 0.20
CA SER A 61 26.97 -12.91 -0.74
C SER A 61 26.02 -12.21 -1.71
N ALA A 62 25.95 -10.90 -1.72
CA ALA A 62 25.07 -10.16 -2.61
C ALA A 62 25.52 -10.25 -4.07
N GLU A 63 24.61 -10.59 -4.97
CA GLU A 63 24.81 -10.67 -6.42
C GLU A 63 23.73 -9.85 -7.15
N PRO A 64 23.74 -8.52 -7.06
CA PRO A 64 22.68 -7.66 -7.59
C PRO A 64 22.41 -7.89 -9.09
N GLU A 65 23.45 -8.01 -9.92
CA GLU A 65 23.33 -8.23 -11.36
C GLU A 65 22.60 -9.52 -11.70
N ARG A 66 22.87 -10.61 -10.93
CA ARG A 66 22.15 -11.87 -11.10
C ARG A 66 20.67 -11.70 -10.79
N VAL A 67 20.34 -10.98 -9.71
CA VAL A 67 18.96 -10.77 -9.28
C VAL A 67 18.20 -9.86 -10.24
N ILE A 68 18.84 -8.83 -10.79
CA ILE A 68 18.27 -7.97 -11.85
C ILE A 68 17.86 -8.83 -13.05
N ASN A 69 18.78 -9.65 -13.58
CA ASN A 69 18.48 -10.52 -14.71
C ASN A 69 17.38 -11.53 -14.37
N GLU A 70 17.36 -12.08 -13.15
CA GLU A 70 16.32 -12.97 -12.67
C GLU A 70 14.94 -12.30 -12.65
N ILE A 71 14.84 -11.04 -12.23
CA ILE A 71 13.58 -10.26 -12.24
C ILE A 71 13.08 -10.07 -13.69
N GLU A 72 13.98 -9.72 -14.61
CA GLU A 72 13.62 -9.51 -16.00
C GLU A 72 13.20 -10.82 -16.71
N ASP A 73 13.95 -11.90 -16.48
CA ASP A 73 13.70 -13.20 -17.13
C ASP A 73 12.46 -13.91 -16.56
N VAL A 74 12.22 -13.83 -15.24
CA VAL A 74 11.18 -14.61 -14.58
C VAL A 74 9.87 -13.85 -14.45
N ILE A 75 9.94 -12.55 -14.14
CA ILE A 75 8.76 -11.71 -13.92
C ILE A 75 8.40 -10.91 -15.18
N GLY A 76 9.41 -10.50 -15.95
CA GLY A 76 9.24 -9.64 -17.12
C GLY A 76 9.16 -8.15 -16.76
N LEU A 77 9.60 -7.75 -15.58
CA LEU A 77 9.71 -6.35 -15.18
C LEU A 77 11.08 -5.79 -15.57
N GLU A 78 11.13 -4.57 -16.10
CA GLU A 78 12.40 -3.87 -16.32
C GLU A 78 13.08 -3.59 -14.97
N ALA A 79 14.30 -4.06 -14.77
CA ALA A 79 15.02 -3.98 -13.50
C ALA A 79 16.44 -3.40 -13.62
N GLN A 80 16.89 -3.00 -14.82
CA GLN A 80 18.23 -2.44 -15.02
C GLN A 80 18.46 -1.15 -14.21
N ASP A 81 17.41 -0.34 -14.04
CA ASP A 81 17.45 0.89 -13.26
C ASP A 81 16.98 0.69 -11.80
N ALA A 82 16.84 -0.56 -11.34
CA ALA A 82 16.36 -0.84 -10.00
C ALA A 82 17.35 -0.33 -8.96
N PRO A 83 16.90 0.45 -7.95
CA PRO A 83 17.75 0.90 -6.87
C PRO A 83 18.38 -0.28 -6.12
N GLN A 84 19.69 -0.25 -6.00
CA GLN A 84 20.48 -1.22 -5.24
C GLN A 84 20.74 -0.64 -3.85
N ILE A 85 20.05 -1.15 -2.84
CA ILE A 85 19.99 -0.55 -1.51
C ILE A 85 20.48 -1.47 -0.40
N SER A 86 20.77 -0.85 0.72
CA SER A 86 20.80 -1.53 2.02
C SER A 86 19.86 -0.81 2.98
N ALA A 87 18.69 -1.37 3.23
CA ALA A 87 17.76 -0.83 4.21
C ALA A 87 18.34 -0.79 5.63
N LYS A 88 19.29 -1.69 5.93
CA LYS A 88 19.99 -1.77 7.21
C LYS A 88 20.92 -0.57 7.43
N THR A 89 21.66 -0.14 6.40
CA THR A 89 22.63 0.96 6.49
C THR A 89 22.08 2.29 6.03
N GLY A 90 20.93 2.31 5.35
CA GLY A 90 20.36 3.48 4.71
C GLY A 90 20.93 3.79 3.32
N LEU A 91 21.82 2.93 2.81
CA LEU A 91 22.45 3.14 1.50
C LEU A 91 21.39 3.19 0.39
N ASN A 92 21.40 4.26 -0.41
CA ASN A 92 20.57 4.49 -1.60
C ASN A 92 19.04 4.41 -1.35
N VAL A 93 18.56 4.49 -0.12
CA VAL A 93 17.10 4.43 0.18
C VAL A 93 16.38 5.66 -0.41
N ASP A 94 17.05 6.79 -0.51
CA ASP A 94 16.57 8.00 -1.17
C ASP A 94 16.20 7.76 -2.65
N GLN A 95 16.97 6.94 -3.36
CA GLN A 95 16.68 6.59 -4.76
C GLN A 95 15.34 5.85 -4.92
N VAL A 96 14.94 5.04 -3.93
CA VAL A 96 13.63 4.39 -3.94
C VAL A 96 12.52 5.43 -3.86
N LEU A 97 12.66 6.43 -2.97
CA LEU A 97 11.68 7.51 -2.83
C LEU A 97 11.58 8.36 -4.10
N GLU A 98 12.71 8.65 -4.75
CA GLU A 98 12.72 9.34 -6.03
C GLU A 98 12.00 8.54 -7.12
N GLN A 99 12.21 7.23 -7.19
CA GLN A 99 11.50 6.38 -8.15
C GLN A 99 10.00 6.30 -7.86
N VAL A 100 9.59 6.25 -6.60
CA VAL A 100 8.18 6.29 -6.21
C VAL A 100 7.52 7.57 -6.75
N VAL A 101 8.15 8.72 -6.54
CA VAL A 101 7.62 10.01 -7.02
C VAL A 101 7.59 10.09 -8.55
N ALA A 102 8.59 9.49 -9.22
CA ALA A 102 8.72 9.56 -10.67
C ALA A 102 7.80 8.57 -11.43
N LYS A 103 7.58 7.38 -10.88
CA LYS A 103 6.93 6.27 -11.60
C LYS A 103 5.51 5.98 -11.13
N ILE A 104 5.21 6.08 -9.82
CA ILE A 104 3.87 5.78 -9.33
C ILE A 104 2.93 6.96 -9.65
N PRO A 105 1.79 6.70 -10.33
CA PRO A 105 0.84 7.76 -10.65
C PRO A 105 0.23 8.34 -9.37
N ALA A 106 -0.06 9.65 -9.42
CA ALA A 106 -0.78 10.29 -8.33
C ALA A 106 -2.19 9.70 -8.19
N PRO A 107 -2.74 9.64 -6.96
CA PRO A 107 -4.10 9.17 -6.75
C PRO A 107 -5.11 9.96 -7.59
N THR A 108 -6.06 9.27 -8.17
CA THR A 108 -7.18 9.86 -8.92
C THR A 108 -8.40 10.00 -8.03
N GLY A 109 -9.37 10.80 -8.46
CA GLY A 109 -10.66 10.99 -7.79
C GLY A 109 -11.11 12.43 -7.82
N ASP A 110 -12.40 12.65 -7.62
CA ASP A 110 -13.02 13.98 -7.60
C ASP A 110 -13.50 14.30 -6.17
N ALA A 111 -12.88 15.29 -5.52
CA ALA A 111 -13.22 15.71 -4.17
C ALA A 111 -14.62 16.35 -4.05
N ASP A 112 -15.21 16.80 -5.15
CA ASP A 112 -16.56 17.41 -5.18
C ASP A 112 -17.65 16.43 -5.62
N ALA A 113 -17.27 15.20 -6.00
CA ALA A 113 -18.21 14.13 -6.30
C ALA A 113 -18.85 13.55 -5.01
N PRO A 114 -19.92 12.75 -5.14
CA PRO A 114 -20.49 12.03 -4.01
C PRO A 114 -19.46 11.10 -3.35
N LEU A 115 -19.45 11.08 -2.01
CA LEU A 115 -18.53 10.27 -1.22
C LEU A 115 -18.56 8.81 -1.62
N LYS A 116 -17.38 8.28 -1.96
CA LYS A 116 -17.07 6.86 -2.10
C LYS A 116 -15.75 6.55 -1.41
N ALA A 117 -15.72 5.51 -0.61
CA ALA A 117 -14.51 5.01 0.03
C ALA A 117 -14.45 3.48 -0.06
N LEU A 118 -13.25 2.96 -0.30
CA LEU A 118 -12.96 1.55 -0.24
C LEU A 118 -12.45 1.21 1.16
N ILE A 119 -13.16 0.37 1.89
CA ILE A 119 -12.68 -0.20 3.15
C ILE A 119 -11.81 -1.40 2.82
N PHE A 120 -10.54 -1.37 3.23
CA PHE A 120 -9.60 -2.45 2.98
C PHE A 120 -9.18 -3.20 4.24
N ASP A 121 -9.37 -2.60 5.44
CA ASP A 121 -9.10 -3.25 6.72
C ASP A 121 -9.91 -2.63 7.84
N SER A 122 -9.89 -3.26 9.03
CA SER A 122 -10.51 -2.73 10.24
C SER A 122 -9.90 -3.35 11.49
N ILE A 123 -9.89 -2.58 12.56
CA ILE A 123 -9.55 -3.04 13.90
C ILE A 123 -10.66 -2.69 14.87
N TYR A 124 -10.73 -3.40 15.99
CA TYR A 124 -11.65 -3.07 17.08
C TYR A 124 -10.88 -2.48 18.27
N ASP A 125 -11.26 -1.27 18.65
CA ASP A 125 -10.76 -0.58 19.83
C ASP A 125 -11.83 -0.57 20.92
N SER A 126 -11.47 -0.87 22.17
CA SER A 126 -12.43 -0.98 23.28
C SER A 126 -13.11 0.34 23.65
N TYR A 127 -12.52 1.48 23.25
CA TYR A 127 -13.04 2.83 23.53
C TYR A 127 -13.71 3.47 22.31
N LYS A 128 -13.14 3.26 21.11
CA LYS A 128 -13.59 3.89 19.85
C LYS A 128 -14.53 3.01 19.04
N GLY A 129 -14.68 1.73 19.42
CA GLY A 129 -15.43 0.74 18.62
C GLY A 129 -14.66 0.30 17.38
N ALA A 130 -15.37 0.06 16.28
CA ALA A 130 -14.74 -0.30 15.02
C ALA A 130 -14.02 0.92 14.41
N ILE A 131 -12.74 0.75 14.12
CA ILE A 131 -11.92 1.70 13.34
C ILE A 131 -11.73 1.07 11.98
N VAL A 132 -12.31 1.65 10.94
CA VAL A 132 -12.21 1.15 9.57
C VAL A 132 -11.11 1.91 8.82
N PHE A 133 -10.26 1.15 8.11
CA PHE A 133 -9.21 1.69 7.27
C PHE A 133 -9.73 1.81 5.85
N CYS A 134 -9.63 2.98 5.29
CA CYS A 134 -10.22 3.25 3.99
C CYS A 134 -9.32 4.08 3.08
N ARG A 135 -9.48 3.84 1.77
CA ARG A 135 -9.02 4.72 0.71
C ARG A 135 -10.21 5.52 0.20
N MET A 136 -10.07 6.83 0.17
CA MET A 136 -11.06 7.72 -0.42
C MET A 136 -10.96 7.64 -1.95
N VAL A 137 -12.03 7.18 -2.59
CA VAL A 137 -12.12 7.10 -4.06
C VAL A 137 -12.60 8.43 -4.62
N ASP A 138 -13.75 8.91 -4.13
CA ASP A 138 -14.33 10.20 -4.51
C ASP A 138 -14.87 10.91 -3.28
N GLY A 139 -15.09 12.22 -3.43
CA GLY A 139 -15.72 13.05 -2.40
C GLY A 139 -14.81 13.31 -1.21
N LYS A 140 -15.44 13.65 -0.11
CA LYS A 140 -14.78 13.94 1.17
C LYS A 140 -15.63 13.49 2.34
N VAL A 141 -14.96 13.18 3.44
CA VAL A 141 -15.59 12.77 4.69
C VAL A 141 -14.98 13.53 5.85
N ARG A 142 -15.82 13.96 6.79
CA ARG A 142 -15.43 14.63 8.02
C ARG A 142 -16.29 14.12 9.18
N LYS A 143 -15.92 14.46 10.39
CA LYS A 143 -16.78 14.24 11.56
C LYS A 143 -18.20 14.79 11.31
N GLY A 144 -19.22 14.01 11.67
CA GLY A 144 -20.64 14.33 11.47
C GLY A 144 -21.18 13.99 10.07
N THR A 145 -20.34 13.50 9.15
CA THR A 145 -20.81 13.03 7.84
C THR A 145 -21.64 11.76 8.03
N THR A 146 -22.83 11.71 7.42
CA THR A 146 -23.61 10.47 7.36
C THR A 146 -23.08 9.60 6.24
N ILE A 147 -22.67 8.38 6.57
CA ILE A 147 -22.18 7.37 5.63
C ILE A 147 -23.15 6.20 5.54
N ARG A 148 -23.16 5.52 4.38
CA ARG A 148 -23.90 4.29 4.16
C ARG A 148 -22.97 3.18 3.70
N MET A 149 -22.99 2.06 4.41
CA MET A 149 -22.29 0.86 4.01
C MET A 149 -22.96 0.26 2.77
N MET A 150 -22.23 0.15 1.65
CA MET A 150 -22.85 -0.24 0.38
C MET A 150 -23.37 -1.68 0.40
N ALA A 151 -22.68 -2.60 1.06
CA ALA A 151 -23.03 -4.01 1.11
C ALA A 151 -24.27 -4.29 1.98
N THR A 152 -24.39 -3.63 3.12
CA THR A 152 -25.47 -3.90 4.11
C THR A 152 -26.58 -2.88 4.10
N GLY A 153 -26.33 -1.69 3.50
CA GLY A 153 -27.23 -0.54 3.57
C GLY A 153 -27.25 0.16 4.94
N PHE A 154 -26.43 -0.29 5.89
CA PHE A 154 -26.35 0.30 7.23
C PHE A 154 -25.87 1.75 7.15
N VAL A 155 -26.53 2.62 7.92
CA VAL A 155 -26.24 4.06 7.94
C VAL A 155 -25.67 4.43 9.32
N ALA A 156 -24.57 5.16 9.33
CA ALA A 156 -23.95 5.65 10.55
C ALA A 156 -23.43 7.07 10.38
N GLU A 157 -23.25 7.76 11.51
CA GLU A 157 -22.58 9.05 11.54
C GLU A 157 -21.10 8.88 11.89
N VAL A 158 -20.23 9.55 11.16
CA VAL A 158 -18.78 9.57 11.39
C VAL A 158 -18.45 10.34 12.67
N VAL A 159 -17.75 9.69 13.58
CA VAL A 159 -17.33 10.26 14.86
C VAL A 159 -15.96 10.94 14.75
N GLU A 160 -15.04 10.31 14.05
CA GLU A 160 -13.67 10.81 13.86
C GLU A 160 -13.14 10.35 12.51
N VAL A 161 -12.31 11.15 11.89
CA VAL A 161 -11.49 10.81 10.72
C VAL A 161 -10.04 11.17 10.99
N GLY A 162 -9.11 10.47 10.35
CA GLY A 162 -7.70 10.74 10.48
C GLY A 162 -6.86 9.91 9.51
N TYR A 163 -5.56 10.14 9.54
CA TYR A 163 -4.59 9.43 8.72
C TYR A 163 -3.55 8.72 9.58
N PHE A 164 -2.73 7.88 8.94
CA PHE A 164 -1.73 7.08 9.62
C PHE A 164 -0.40 7.84 9.73
N GLY A 165 0.09 8.02 10.93
CA GLY A 165 1.46 8.43 11.22
C GLY A 165 2.33 7.22 11.55
N ALA A 166 3.61 7.45 11.83
CA ALA A 166 4.52 6.39 12.26
C ALA A 166 4.09 5.84 13.63
N GLY A 167 3.43 4.68 13.61
CA GLY A 167 2.96 3.99 14.81
C GLY A 167 1.79 4.65 15.55
N GLN A 168 1.08 5.60 14.95
CA GLN A 168 -0.03 6.30 15.57
C GLN A 168 -1.11 6.74 14.58
N PHE A 169 -2.33 6.89 15.08
CA PHE A 169 -3.43 7.52 14.38
C PHE A 169 -3.40 9.04 14.63
N ILE A 170 -3.47 9.82 13.54
CA ILE A 170 -3.46 11.28 13.60
C ILE A 170 -4.82 11.78 13.15
N PRO A 171 -5.67 12.29 14.07
CA PRO A 171 -6.95 12.88 13.71
C PRO A 171 -6.77 14.08 12.78
N CYS A 172 -7.70 14.27 11.84
CA CYS A 172 -7.73 15.42 10.96
C CYS A 172 -9.16 15.97 10.79
N GLU A 173 -9.29 17.08 10.10
CA GLU A 173 -10.60 17.69 9.89
C GLU A 173 -11.42 16.96 8.82
N GLU A 174 -10.75 16.52 7.74
CA GLU A 174 -11.38 15.77 6.66
C GLU A 174 -10.41 14.85 5.94
N LEU A 175 -10.94 13.82 5.28
CA LEU A 175 -10.26 13.02 4.26
C LEU A 175 -10.93 13.31 2.92
N THR A 176 -10.12 13.49 1.87
CA THR A 176 -10.58 13.78 0.51
C THR A 176 -10.15 12.69 -0.46
N ALA A 177 -10.73 12.68 -1.67
CA ALA A 177 -10.39 11.78 -2.75
C ALA A 177 -8.87 11.59 -2.90
N GLY A 178 -8.42 10.34 -3.02
CA GLY A 178 -7.01 9.93 -3.10
C GLY A 178 -6.33 9.68 -1.76
N MET A 179 -6.87 10.16 -0.65
CA MET A 179 -6.29 9.94 0.67
C MET A 179 -6.57 8.53 1.20
N VAL A 180 -5.59 8.00 1.93
CA VAL A 180 -5.75 6.80 2.76
C VAL A 180 -5.77 7.22 4.23
N GLY A 181 -6.75 6.71 4.96
CA GLY A 181 -6.91 7.06 6.37
C GLY A 181 -7.86 6.12 7.10
N TYR A 182 -8.31 6.56 8.25
CA TYR A 182 -9.26 5.80 9.07
C TYR A 182 -10.53 6.62 9.36
N ILE A 183 -11.61 5.89 9.57
CA ILE A 183 -12.90 6.41 9.98
C ILE A 183 -13.35 5.64 11.21
N THR A 184 -13.84 6.34 12.23
CA THR A 184 -14.61 5.74 13.30
C THR A 184 -16.07 6.16 13.17
N ALA A 185 -16.95 5.22 13.31
CA ALA A 185 -18.38 5.45 13.34
C ALA A 185 -19.01 4.54 14.40
N SER A 186 -20.18 4.89 14.89
CA SER A 186 -20.90 4.04 15.85
C SER A 186 -21.47 2.80 15.15
N ILE A 187 -20.56 1.89 14.84
CA ILE A 187 -20.86 0.63 14.12
C ILE A 187 -20.74 -0.53 15.10
#